data_59bb1419dbe1ff25f535191f0e6ceff5
#
_entry.id   59bb1419dbe1ff25f535191f0e6ceff5
#
_cell.length_a   1.000
_cell.length_b   1.000
_cell.length_c   1.000
_cell.angle_alpha   90.00
_cell.angle_beta   90.00
_cell.angle_gamma   90.00
#
_symmetry.space_group_name_H-M   'P 1'
#
loop_
_entity.id
_entity.type
_entity.pdbx_description
1 polymer ?
#
loop_
_entity_poly.entity_id
_entity_poly.type
_entity_poly.pdbx_seq_one_letter_code
_entity_poly.pdbx_strand_id
1 'polypeptide(L)'
;MPARHLLYFTAEDHYLYTAAHGKLELEAKFSGDDLGVGAFREFLRGREGALFALLADLAGEDFHEDQVPRLRGADRQAVIQRRLAQRYRDTRLAAALSLGTVNTGQRRNERLLLTSFTNTQQFAPWLDALEEAGARLAGVYSVPLLAPALAARLGARGARALVVTADRAGLRQCFVENGKLRFARLERTVDMVPQALAAFVRSETLRLVQYLVTLRALPRDGAPLHAVVVTPPGERAQFEQALVSDARVAFHTVDGADALQALRLRAIPEGTGAEALYLQLAARKPPREQFASSADRRSYFVWQLQRGLVAAGVAGFTACALFSGARWVEAMGAAERAEIQTREARIATQQYERITATFPVTQTTTENLRAAVVEFRRIAERSASPEAAFVHAARVLDRFPQMEIEAITWNVGKPGEQRGAKPAPAEAKPPAQGEDAIVLFALSGRVNATQRNDYRGITAQVQRFAEALASNGYELQRTQLPFDITSEGTLTGDIGAGESTEAPRFTITLSRRLP
;
A
#
# COMPACT_ATOMS: atom_id res chain seq x y z
N MET A 1 -11.78 -18.78 22.48
CA MET A 1 -10.39 -18.88 22.94
C MET A 1 -10.29 -20.15 23.77
N PRO A 2 -9.20 -20.91 23.73
CA PRO A 2 -9.04 -22.05 24.60
C PRO A 2 -9.11 -21.60 26.06
N ALA A 3 -9.65 -22.45 26.92
CA ALA A 3 -9.66 -22.21 28.36
C ALA A 3 -8.22 -21.94 28.84
N ARG A 4 -8.07 -20.94 29.73
CA ARG A 4 -6.77 -20.60 30.33
C ARG A 4 -6.77 -21.05 31.77
N HIS A 5 -5.81 -21.86 32.12
CA HIS A 5 -5.56 -22.22 33.52
C HIS A 5 -4.70 -21.12 34.16
N LEU A 6 -5.20 -20.53 35.24
CA LEU A 6 -4.54 -19.47 35.98
C LEU A 6 -4.13 -19.99 37.35
N LEU A 7 -2.85 -20.21 37.57
CA LEU A 7 -2.32 -20.59 38.85
C LEU A 7 -2.08 -19.31 39.71
N TYR A 8 -2.98 -19.05 40.65
CA TYR A 8 -2.85 -17.96 41.61
C TYR A 8 -1.96 -18.41 42.74
N PHE A 9 -0.83 -17.76 42.90
CA PHE A 9 0.27 -18.16 43.70
C PHE A 9 0.38 -17.26 44.96
N THR A 10 0.05 -17.78 46.12
CA THR A 10 0.18 -17.08 47.38
C THR A 10 1.30 -17.68 48.24
N ALA A 11 1.55 -17.14 49.44
CA ALA A 11 2.65 -17.61 50.29
C ALA A 11 2.43 -19.02 50.89
N GLU A 12 1.18 -19.40 51.07
CA GLU A 12 0.82 -20.66 51.77
C GLU A 12 0.19 -21.68 50.83
N ASP A 13 -0.75 -21.23 50.03
CA ASP A 13 -1.54 -22.07 49.14
C ASP A 13 -1.50 -21.55 47.70
N HIS A 14 -1.74 -22.43 46.74
CA HIS A 14 -1.87 -22.07 45.32
C HIS A 14 -3.20 -22.55 44.80
N TYR A 15 -3.89 -21.66 44.09
CA TYR A 15 -5.24 -21.89 43.59
C TYR A 15 -5.23 -21.92 42.10
N LEU A 16 -5.74 -22.99 41.54
CA LEU A 16 -5.87 -23.11 40.08
C LEU A 16 -7.28 -22.74 39.64
N TYR A 17 -7.36 -21.70 38.84
CA TYR A 17 -8.62 -21.23 38.23
C TYR A 17 -8.64 -21.48 36.74
N THR A 18 -9.81 -21.83 36.23
CA THR A 18 -10.08 -21.80 34.79
C THR A 18 -10.90 -20.58 34.45
N ALA A 19 -10.39 -19.81 33.48
CA ALA A 19 -11.07 -18.63 32.96
C ALA A 19 -11.65 -18.89 31.56
N ALA A 20 -12.98 -18.90 31.45
CA ALA A 20 -13.67 -19.08 30.19
C ALA A 20 -14.92 -18.19 30.13
N HIS A 21 -15.15 -17.53 29.00
CA HIS A 21 -16.37 -16.75 28.70
C HIS A 21 -16.80 -15.74 29.79
N GLY A 22 -15.85 -15.20 30.57
CA GLY A 22 -16.14 -14.27 31.66
C GLY A 22 -16.60 -14.95 32.95
N LYS A 23 -16.34 -16.24 33.09
CA LYS A 23 -16.49 -17.01 34.34
C LYS A 23 -15.12 -17.43 34.82
N LEU A 24 -14.97 -17.46 36.14
CA LEU A 24 -13.84 -18.07 36.83
C LEU A 24 -14.36 -19.26 37.61
N GLU A 25 -13.71 -20.38 37.45
CA GLU A 25 -14.02 -21.61 38.17
C GLU A 25 -12.75 -22.08 38.90
N LEU A 26 -12.87 -22.42 40.18
CA LEU A 26 -11.77 -22.98 40.96
C LEU A 26 -11.70 -24.49 40.67
N GLU A 27 -10.62 -24.94 40.00
CA GLU A 27 -10.42 -26.34 39.65
C GLU A 27 -9.71 -27.12 40.75
N ALA A 28 -8.73 -26.52 41.38
CA ALA A 28 -7.92 -27.19 42.41
C ALA A 28 -7.26 -26.16 43.37
N LYS A 29 -6.93 -26.68 44.54
CA LYS A 29 -6.10 -26.01 45.55
C LYS A 29 -4.91 -26.90 45.87
N PHE A 30 -3.72 -26.33 45.94
CA PHE A 30 -2.48 -27.04 46.28
C PHE A 30 -1.81 -26.32 47.44
N SER A 31 -1.21 -27.09 48.36
CA SER A 31 -0.36 -26.51 49.38
C SER A 31 0.97 -25.99 48.78
N GLY A 32 1.60 -24.98 49.35
CA GLY A 32 2.84 -24.39 48.85
C GLY A 32 4.11 -25.25 49.12
N ASP A 33 3.98 -26.49 49.56
CA ASP A 33 5.05 -27.40 49.89
C ASP A 33 5.28 -28.47 48.81
N ASP A 34 6.19 -29.39 49.05
CA ASP A 34 6.51 -30.50 48.13
C ASP A 34 5.33 -31.42 47.84
N LEU A 35 4.42 -31.59 48.82
CA LEU A 35 3.19 -32.39 48.62
C LEU A 35 2.26 -31.72 47.60
N GLY A 36 2.13 -30.39 47.69
CA GLY A 36 1.36 -29.61 46.68
C GLY A 36 1.98 -29.66 45.30
N VAL A 37 3.29 -29.63 45.21
CA VAL A 37 3.99 -29.80 43.91
C VAL A 37 3.73 -31.18 43.32
N GLY A 38 3.76 -32.22 44.17
CA GLY A 38 3.44 -33.59 43.78
C GLY A 38 1.98 -33.73 43.25
N ALA A 39 1.03 -33.14 43.99
CA ALA A 39 -0.39 -33.09 43.56
C ALA A 39 -0.56 -32.29 42.27
N PHE A 40 0.16 -31.24 42.05
CA PHE A 40 0.17 -30.44 40.83
C PHE A 40 0.71 -31.23 39.62
N ARG A 41 1.84 -31.96 39.82
CA ARG A 41 2.35 -32.86 38.78
C ARG A 41 1.31 -33.92 38.37
N GLU A 42 0.61 -34.50 39.34
CA GLU A 42 -0.47 -35.47 39.08
C GLU A 42 -1.62 -34.81 38.30
N PHE A 43 -2.02 -33.59 38.68
CA PHE A 43 -3.02 -32.80 37.99
C PHE A 43 -2.66 -32.54 36.52
N LEU A 44 -1.37 -32.32 36.23
CA LEU A 44 -0.86 -32.05 34.89
C LEU A 44 -0.87 -33.29 33.97
N ARG A 45 -0.96 -34.50 34.50
CA ARG A 45 -1.01 -35.71 33.69
C ARG A 45 -2.20 -35.69 32.72
N GLY A 46 -1.94 -35.97 31.46
CA GLY A 46 -2.95 -35.92 30.38
C GLY A 46 -3.40 -34.52 29.96
N ARG A 47 -2.74 -33.48 30.45
CA ARG A 47 -3.01 -32.08 30.07
C ARG A 47 -1.88 -31.45 29.25
N GLU A 48 -1.18 -32.28 28.48
CA GLU A 48 -0.13 -31.84 27.58
C GLU A 48 -0.61 -30.74 26.64
N GLY A 49 0.19 -29.70 26.52
CA GLY A 49 -0.17 -28.56 25.68
C GLY A 49 -1.29 -27.65 26.20
N ALA A 50 -1.78 -27.87 27.42
CA ALA A 50 -2.71 -26.93 28.08
C ALA A 50 -2.04 -25.58 28.33
N LEU A 51 -2.85 -24.52 28.31
CA LEU A 51 -2.36 -23.15 28.41
C LEU A 51 -2.45 -22.66 29.84
N PHE A 52 -1.30 -22.42 30.46
CA PHE A 52 -1.17 -21.93 31.83
C PHE A 52 -0.65 -20.47 31.84
N ALA A 53 -1.08 -19.72 32.84
CA ALA A 53 -0.43 -18.49 33.28
C ALA A 53 -0.35 -18.49 34.81
N LEU A 54 0.73 -17.98 35.35
CA LEU A 54 0.93 -17.87 36.78
C LEU A 54 0.71 -16.42 37.19
N LEU A 55 -0.11 -16.21 38.24
CA LEU A 55 -0.33 -14.90 38.85
C LEU A 55 0.15 -14.95 40.28
N ALA A 56 1.29 -14.32 40.55
CA ALA A 56 1.86 -14.27 41.86
C ALA A 56 1.31 -13.12 42.68
N ASP A 57 0.94 -13.39 43.92
CA ASP A 57 0.54 -12.42 44.92
C ASP A 57 1.30 -12.69 46.23
N LEU A 58 2.53 -12.21 46.27
CA LEU A 58 3.49 -12.48 47.32
C LEU A 58 4.04 -11.18 47.89
N ALA A 59 4.42 -11.23 49.15
CA ALA A 59 5.26 -10.20 49.73
C ALA A 59 6.70 -10.33 49.18
N GLY A 60 7.45 -9.23 49.18
CA GLY A 60 8.85 -9.26 48.78
C GLY A 60 9.11 -9.16 47.28
N GLU A 61 8.27 -8.43 46.56
CA GLU A 61 8.66 -7.92 45.26
C GLU A 61 9.59 -6.72 45.40
N ASP A 62 10.76 -6.75 44.76
CA ASP A 62 11.68 -5.61 44.67
C ASP A 62 11.30 -4.72 43.49
N PHE A 63 11.35 -3.42 43.72
CA PHE A 63 11.08 -2.39 42.71
C PHE A 63 12.24 -1.40 42.67
N HIS A 64 13.00 -1.40 41.58
CA HIS A 64 14.16 -0.53 41.43
C HIS A 64 14.06 0.30 40.16
N GLU A 65 14.17 1.63 40.28
CA GLU A 65 14.22 2.50 39.14
C GLU A 65 15.63 2.59 38.56
N ASP A 66 15.73 2.44 37.25
CA ASP A 66 16.97 2.59 36.49
C ASP A 66 16.73 3.46 35.25
N GLN A 67 17.82 4.02 34.74
CA GLN A 67 17.79 4.81 33.49
C GLN A 67 18.77 4.20 32.51
N VAL A 68 18.24 3.94 31.28
CA VAL A 68 19.04 3.40 30.20
C VAL A 68 18.93 4.31 28.97
N PRO A 69 19.92 4.33 28.08
CA PRO A 69 19.80 5.04 26.81
C PRO A 69 18.56 4.56 26.04
N ARG A 70 17.88 5.48 25.36
CA ARG A 70 16.71 5.14 24.55
C ARG A 70 17.15 4.38 23.30
N LEU A 71 17.01 3.08 23.32
CA LEU A 71 17.29 2.16 22.21
C LEU A 71 16.00 1.55 21.66
N ARG A 72 16.09 0.83 20.54
CA ARG A 72 14.96 0.11 19.91
C ARG A 72 15.36 -1.32 19.56
N GLY A 73 14.35 -2.17 19.39
CA GLY A 73 14.55 -3.55 18.91
C GLY A 73 15.46 -4.39 19.80
N ALA A 74 16.34 -5.14 19.17
CA ALA A 74 17.25 -6.08 19.84
C ALA A 74 18.23 -5.40 20.82
N ASP A 75 18.75 -4.22 20.47
CA ASP A 75 19.70 -3.49 21.32
C ASP A 75 19.06 -3.06 22.65
N ARG A 76 17.82 -2.58 22.60
CA ARG A 76 17.04 -2.26 23.80
C ARG A 76 16.88 -3.50 24.69
N GLN A 77 16.50 -4.62 24.06
CA GLN A 77 16.33 -5.89 24.77
C GLN A 77 17.63 -6.35 25.43
N ALA A 78 18.75 -6.27 24.72
CA ALA A 78 20.07 -6.67 25.25
C ALA A 78 20.49 -5.81 26.43
N VAL A 79 20.26 -4.49 26.36
CA VAL A 79 20.59 -3.59 27.51
C VAL A 79 19.70 -3.90 28.71
N ILE A 80 18.39 -4.11 28.52
CA ILE A 80 17.46 -4.47 29.59
C ILE A 80 17.89 -5.80 30.24
N GLN A 81 18.15 -6.83 29.44
CA GLN A 81 18.59 -8.13 29.97
C GLN A 81 19.89 -8.00 30.77
N ARG A 82 20.85 -7.22 30.29
CA ARG A 82 22.10 -6.95 31.05
C ARG A 82 21.81 -6.26 32.37
N ARG A 83 20.92 -5.27 32.42
CA ARG A 83 20.55 -4.57 33.65
C ARG A 83 19.84 -5.48 34.64
N LEU A 84 18.91 -6.31 34.16
CA LEU A 84 18.25 -7.31 35.00
C LEU A 84 19.24 -8.32 35.56
N ALA A 85 20.14 -8.87 34.74
CA ALA A 85 21.18 -9.82 35.20
C ALA A 85 22.17 -9.18 36.17
N GLN A 86 22.50 -7.90 36.05
CA GLN A 86 23.35 -7.18 36.98
C GLN A 86 22.68 -6.96 38.33
N ARG A 87 21.38 -6.66 38.34
CA ARG A 87 20.63 -6.37 39.56
C ARG A 87 20.16 -7.64 40.27
N TYR A 88 19.68 -8.62 39.49
CA TYR A 88 19.06 -9.85 40.00
C TYR A 88 19.83 -11.08 39.51
N ARG A 89 20.97 -11.37 40.16
CA ARG A 89 21.91 -12.40 39.69
C ARG A 89 21.37 -13.83 39.78
N ASP A 90 20.56 -14.09 40.81
CA ASP A 90 20.17 -15.45 41.19
C ASP A 90 18.71 -15.78 40.88
N THR A 91 18.08 -15.01 39.97
CA THR A 91 16.69 -15.21 39.62
C THR A 91 16.47 -15.35 38.12
N ARG A 92 15.67 -16.32 37.75
CA ARG A 92 15.13 -16.43 36.36
C ARG A 92 13.84 -15.62 36.18
N LEU A 93 13.27 -15.09 37.26
CA LEU A 93 12.03 -14.32 37.27
C LEU A 93 12.29 -12.85 37.52
N ALA A 94 12.54 -12.11 36.46
CA ALA A 94 12.74 -10.67 36.52
C ALA A 94 12.07 -9.96 35.34
N ALA A 95 11.57 -8.77 35.59
CA ALA A 95 10.88 -7.97 34.57
C ALA A 95 11.37 -6.51 34.59
N ALA A 96 11.24 -5.83 33.44
CA ALA A 96 11.50 -4.41 33.31
C ALA A 96 10.29 -3.71 32.68
N LEU A 97 9.72 -2.75 33.42
CA LEU A 97 8.60 -1.95 32.97
C LEU A 97 9.10 -0.58 32.51
N SER A 98 8.63 -0.14 31.33
CA SER A 98 8.96 1.20 30.86
C SER A 98 8.13 2.27 31.58
N LEU A 99 8.78 3.15 32.31
CA LEU A 99 8.16 4.30 32.96
C LEU A 99 8.05 5.53 32.06
N GLY A 100 8.64 5.47 30.84
CA GLY A 100 8.64 6.55 29.88
C GLY A 100 10.02 7.08 29.58
N THR A 101 10.09 8.16 28.81
CA THR A 101 11.34 8.80 28.42
C THR A 101 11.58 10.07 29.21
N VAL A 102 12.84 10.30 29.58
CA VAL A 102 13.30 11.52 30.25
C VAL A 102 14.45 12.11 29.44
N ASN A 103 14.45 13.43 29.30
CA ASN A 103 15.56 14.15 28.70
C ASN A 103 16.57 14.50 29.80
N THR A 104 17.77 13.95 29.73
CA THR A 104 18.87 14.28 30.63
C THR A 104 19.93 15.02 29.81
N GLY A 105 19.89 16.35 29.84
CA GLY A 105 20.72 17.18 28.96
C GLY A 105 20.37 16.95 27.47
N GLN A 106 21.39 16.65 26.67
CA GLN A 106 21.22 16.39 25.22
C GLN A 106 20.81 14.93 24.89
N ARG A 107 20.75 14.04 25.90
CA ARG A 107 20.47 12.62 25.70
C ARG A 107 19.04 12.27 26.12
N ARG A 108 18.38 11.48 25.29
CA ARG A 108 17.09 10.88 25.66
C ARG A 108 17.32 9.53 26.31
N ASN A 109 16.89 9.41 27.56
CA ASN A 109 16.98 8.17 28.33
C ASN A 109 15.57 7.58 28.53
N GLU A 110 15.49 6.27 28.63
CA GLU A 110 14.29 5.55 29.05
C GLU A 110 14.41 5.25 30.54
N ARG A 111 13.37 5.60 31.32
CA ARG A 111 13.24 5.19 32.71
C ARG A 111 12.60 3.82 32.76
N LEU A 112 13.20 2.91 33.49
CA LEU A 112 12.73 1.55 33.70
C LEU A 112 12.45 1.34 35.20
N LEU A 113 11.40 0.57 35.47
CA LEU A 113 11.21 -0.07 36.77
C LEU A 113 11.63 -1.53 36.63
N LEU A 114 12.75 -1.88 37.19
CA LEU A 114 13.22 -3.25 37.28
C LEU A 114 12.51 -3.90 38.47
N THR A 115 12.01 -5.10 38.30
CA THR A 115 11.28 -5.82 39.35
C THR A 115 11.60 -7.30 39.30
N SER A 116 11.64 -7.92 40.48
CA SER A 116 11.86 -9.35 40.70
C SER A 116 11.26 -9.76 42.03
N PHE A 117 11.08 -11.05 42.23
CA PHE A 117 10.69 -11.61 43.52
C PHE A 117 11.94 -11.85 44.39
N THR A 118 11.87 -11.55 45.68
CA THR A 118 12.96 -11.76 46.62
C THR A 118 13.26 -13.24 46.82
N ASN A 119 12.23 -14.09 46.84
CA ASN A 119 12.35 -15.52 46.94
C ASN A 119 11.84 -16.22 45.68
N THR A 120 12.71 -16.42 44.72
CA THR A 120 12.35 -17.05 43.43
C THR A 120 12.42 -18.59 43.48
N GLN A 121 13.06 -19.16 44.52
CA GLN A 121 13.20 -20.61 44.64
C GLN A 121 11.84 -21.31 44.79
N GLN A 122 10.86 -20.69 45.43
CA GLN A 122 9.54 -21.23 45.62
C GLN A 122 8.78 -21.46 44.30
N PHE A 123 9.14 -20.76 43.19
CA PHE A 123 8.51 -20.94 41.90
C PHE A 123 9.11 -22.09 41.08
N ALA A 124 10.38 -22.42 41.32
CA ALA A 124 11.10 -23.37 40.48
C ALA A 124 10.40 -24.74 40.36
N PRO A 125 9.98 -25.39 41.47
CA PRO A 125 9.33 -26.70 41.34
C PRO A 125 8.03 -26.71 40.52
N TRP A 126 7.28 -25.60 40.56
CA TRP A 126 6.02 -25.42 39.81
C TRP A 126 6.27 -25.16 38.33
N LEU A 127 7.30 -24.37 38.03
CA LEU A 127 7.69 -24.09 36.64
C LEU A 127 8.29 -25.32 35.98
N ASP A 128 9.10 -26.07 36.72
CA ASP A 128 9.71 -27.31 36.27
C ASP A 128 8.62 -28.37 36.02
N ALA A 129 7.61 -28.47 36.90
CA ALA A 129 6.47 -29.37 36.69
C ALA A 129 5.66 -29.03 35.42
N LEU A 130 5.47 -27.75 35.08
CA LEU A 130 4.85 -27.31 33.84
C LEU A 130 5.69 -27.68 32.62
N GLU A 131 7.02 -27.53 32.71
CA GLU A 131 7.93 -27.88 31.63
C GLU A 131 7.97 -29.38 31.40
N GLU A 132 8.10 -30.18 32.46
CA GLU A 132 8.07 -31.65 32.43
C GLU A 132 6.78 -32.21 31.82
N ALA A 133 5.65 -31.57 32.13
CA ALA A 133 4.36 -31.94 31.57
C ALA A 133 4.11 -31.46 30.12
N GLY A 134 5.05 -30.74 29.51
CA GLY A 134 4.85 -30.15 28.17
C GLY A 134 3.75 -29.08 28.11
N ALA A 135 3.38 -28.52 29.26
CA ALA A 135 2.38 -27.45 29.35
C ALA A 135 2.91 -26.15 28.75
N ARG A 136 2.01 -25.30 28.27
CA ARG A 136 2.36 -24.04 27.62
C ARG A 136 2.23 -22.88 28.60
N LEU A 137 3.34 -22.38 29.10
CA LEU A 137 3.35 -21.22 29.99
C LEU A 137 3.25 -19.91 29.20
N ALA A 138 2.09 -19.22 29.29
CA ALA A 138 1.88 -17.92 28.66
C ALA A 138 2.75 -16.81 29.30
N GLY A 139 2.95 -16.88 30.60
CA GLY A 139 3.79 -15.96 31.36
C GLY A 139 3.60 -16.11 32.86
N VAL A 140 4.51 -15.50 33.59
CA VAL A 140 4.43 -15.30 35.03
C VAL A 140 4.21 -13.82 35.28
N TYR A 141 3.12 -13.50 35.94
CA TYR A 141 2.69 -12.13 36.27
C TYR A 141 2.66 -11.97 37.79
N SER A 142 2.70 -10.73 38.24
CA SER A 142 2.35 -10.40 39.62
C SER A 142 1.10 -9.51 39.64
N VAL A 143 0.40 -9.54 40.77
CA VAL A 143 -0.76 -8.65 41.00
C VAL A 143 -0.42 -7.18 40.78
N PRO A 144 0.72 -6.65 41.26
CA PRO A 144 1.12 -5.29 40.97
C PRO A 144 1.23 -4.92 39.50
N LEU A 145 1.67 -5.84 38.62
CA LEU A 145 1.74 -5.57 37.18
C LEU A 145 0.37 -5.30 36.55
N LEU A 146 -0.70 -5.80 37.17
CA LEU A 146 -2.07 -5.66 36.70
C LEU A 146 -2.77 -4.43 37.33
N ALA A 147 -2.23 -3.89 38.42
CA ALA A 147 -2.84 -2.77 39.15
C ALA A 147 -3.07 -1.51 38.29
N PRO A 148 -2.19 -1.11 37.36
CA PRO A 148 -2.48 0.02 36.47
C PRO A 148 -3.71 -0.20 35.59
N ALA A 149 -3.92 -1.43 35.11
CA ALA A 149 -5.07 -1.79 34.30
C ALA A 149 -6.35 -1.81 35.14
N LEU A 150 -6.27 -2.28 36.40
CA LEU A 150 -7.37 -2.22 37.34
C LEU A 150 -7.73 -0.77 37.67
N ALA A 151 -6.74 0.06 38.02
CA ALA A 151 -6.94 1.49 38.30
C ALA A 151 -7.71 2.19 37.16
N ALA A 152 -7.30 1.95 35.92
CA ALA A 152 -7.95 2.54 34.75
C ALA A 152 -9.41 2.06 34.57
N ARG A 153 -9.73 0.83 34.99
CA ARG A 153 -11.09 0.28 34.91
C ARG A 153 -12.01 0.76 36.02
N LEU A 154 -11.44 0.98 37.19
CA LEU A 154 -12.17 1.50 38.36
C LEU A 154 -12.25 3.03 38.40
N GLY A 155 -11.85 3.72 37.34
CA GLY A 155 -11.99 5.17 37.22
C GLY A 155 -11.05 5.95 38.12
N ALA A 156 -9.85 5.44 38.41
CA ALA A 156 -8.83 6.18 39.13
C ALA A 156 -8.54 7.52 38.46
N ARG A 157 -8.65 8.61 39.22
CA ARG A 157 -8.52 9.99 38.73
C ARG A 157 -7.14 10.55 39.01
N GLY A 158 -6.68 11.43 38.13
CA GLY A 158 -5.41 12.14 38.27
C GLY A 158 -4.19 11.34 37.82
N ALA A 159 -3.03 12.01 37.86
CA ALA A 159 -1.76 11.43 37.45
C ALA A 159 -1.24 10.38 38.45
N ARG A 160 -1.67 10.44 39.70
CA ARG A 160 -1.25 9.56 40.79
C ARG A 160 -2.45 8.95 41.50
N ALA A 161 -2.44 7.65 41.64
CA ALA A 161 -3.49 6.91 42.34
C ALA A 161 -2.88 5.75 43.14
N LEU A 162 -3.58 5.39 44.20
CA LEU A 162 -3.31 4.19 44.99
C LEU A 162 -4.49 3.23 44.76
N VAL A 163 -4.21 2.00 44.35
CA VAL A 163 -5.19 0.92 44.29
C VAL A 163 -4.98 0.02 45.51
N VAL A 164 -6.07 -0.19 46.25
CA VAL A 164 -6.07 -0.99 47.46
C VAL A 164 -7.10 -2.10 47.32
N THR A 165 -6.65 -3.33 47.48
CA THR A 165 -7.51 -4.53 47.44
C THR A 165 -7.17 -5.43 48.61
N ALA A 166 -8.19 -6.04 49.21
CA ALA A 166 -8.02 -7.11 50.18
C ALA A 166 -8.40 -8.44 49.51
N ASP A 167 -7.49 -9.41 49.55
CA ASP A 167 -7.67 -10.72 48.92
C ASP A 167 -7.04 -11.83 49.80
N ARG A 168 -7.00 -13.06 49.28
CA ARG A 168 -6.45 -14.22 50.02
C ARG A 168 -5.01 -14.06 50.45
N ALA A 169 -4.22 -13.30 49.71
CA ALA A 169 -2.80 -13.06 50.04
C ALA A 169 -2.63 -11.99 51.12
N GLY A 170 -3.64 -11.12 51.32
CA GLY A 170 -3.60 -10.01 52.26
C GLY A 170 -4.09 -8.70 51.69
N LEU A 171 -3.68 -7.58 52.29
CA LEU A 171 -3.96 -6.23 51.84
C LEU A 171 -2.90 -5.80 50.81
N ARG A 172 -3.31 -5.74 49.53
CA ARG A 172 -2.45 -5.29 48.45
C ARG A 172 -2.64 -3.80 48.22
N GLN A 173 -1.55 -3.06 48.17
CA GLN A 173 -1.50 -1.62 47.92
C GLN A 173 -0.55 -1.35 46.76
N CYS A 174 -1.06 -0.74 45.68
CA CYS A 174 -0.28 -0.48 44.48
C CYS A 174 -0.31 1.01 44.14
N PHE A 175 0.83 1.67 44.16
CA PHE A 175 0.97 3.06 43.74
C PHE A 175 1.22 3.13 42.24
N VAL A 176 0.35 3.86 41.57
CA VAL A 176 0.33 4.03 40.11
C VAL A 176 0.53 5.51 39.80
N GLU A 177 1.48 5.83 38.94
CA GLU A 177 1.72 7.19 38.44
C GLU A 177 1.67 7.20 36.92
N ASN A 178 0.83 8.08 36.36
CA ASN A 178 0.63 8.20 34.90
C ASN A 178 0.28 6.85 34.23
N GLY A 179 -0.58 6.06 34.90
CA GLY A 179 -1.00 4.75 34.42
C GLY A 179 0.09 3.66 34.46
N LYS A 180 1.15 3.87 35.25
CA LYS A 180 2.26 2.92 35.40
C LYS A 180 2.53 2.59 36.85
N LEU A 181 2.86 1.33 37.12
CA LEU A 181 3.25 0.89 38.44
C LEU A 181 4.55 1.58 38.86
N ARG A 182 4.58 2.07 40.10
CA ARG A 182 5.78 2.67 40.70
C ARG A 182 6.22 1.93 41.93
N PHE A 183 5.28 1.48 42.73
CA PHE A 183 5.52 0.80 43.98
C PHE A 183 4.34 -0.09 44.34
N ALA A 184 4.59 -1.21 44.99
CA ALA A 184 3.54 -2.04 45.56
C ALA A 184 4.01 -2.63 46.91
N ARG A 185 3.02 -2.93 47.74
CA ARG A 185 3.21 -3.55 49.04
C ARG A 185 2.10 -4.55 49.31
N LEU A 186 2.40 -5.64 49.95
CA LEU A 186 1.46 -6.61 50.48
C LEU A 186 1.63 -6.71 51.99
N GLU A 187 0.56 -6.45 52.71
CA GLU A 187 0.49 -6.66 54.14
C GLU A 187 -0.36 -7.88 54.44
N ARG A 188 0.12 -8.74 55.32
CA ARG A 188 -0.66 -9.88 55.76
C ARG A 188 -1.88 -9.42 56.53
N THR A 189 -3.00 -10.00 56.22
CA THR A 189 -4.26 -9.80 56.95
C THR A 189 -4.61 -11.12 57.65
N VAL A 190 -5.23 -11.00 58.81
CA VAL A 190 -5.94 -12.10 59.47
C VAL A 190 -7.44 -11.92 59.19
N ASP A 191 -8.21 -12.94 59.44
CA ASP A 191 -9.69 -12.83 59.32
C ASP A 191 -10.19 -11.74 60.26
N MET A 192 -10.80 -10.70 59.70
CA MET A 192 -11.30 -9.53 60.41
C MET A 192 -12.75 -9.28 60.02
N VAL A 193 -13.50 -8.79 61.00
CA VAL A 193 -14.84 -8.25 60.68
C VAL A 193 -14.69 -7.01 59.80
N PRO A 194 -15.71 -6.68 58.97
CA PRO A 194 -15.60 -5.62 57.95
C PRO A 194 -15.15 -4.27 58.52
N GLN A 195 -15.62 -3.87 59.72
CA GLN A 195 -15.25 -2.61 60.33
C GLN A 195 -13.76 -2.60 60.76
N ALA A 196 -13.25 -3.70 61.26
CA ALA A 196 -11.84 -3.81 61.64
C ALA A 196 -10.93 -3.82 60.37
N LEU A 197 -11.34 -4.51 59.31
CA LEU A 197 -10.65 -4.51 58.04
C LEU A 197 -10.61 -3.10 57.44
N ALA A 198 -11.75 -2.35 57.45
CA ALA A 198 -11.80 -0.97 56.96
C ALA A 198 -10.86 -0.03 57.76
N ALA A 199 -10.82 -0.17 59.08
CA ALA A 199 -9.89 0.59 59.92
C ALA A 199 -8.41 0.22 59.63
N PHE A 200 -8.12 -1.05 59.44
CA PHE A 200 -6.80 -1.55 59.06
C PHE A 200 -6.38 -0.99 57.68
N VAL A 201 -7.26 -1.07 56.69
CA VAL A 201 -7.06 -0.47 55.34
C VAL A 201 -6.69 1.00 55.44
N ARG A 202 -7.42 1.76 56.27
CA ARG A 202 -7.14 3.19 56.46
C ARG A 202 -5.74 3.40 57.08
N SER A 203 -5.42 2.70 58.14
CA SER A 203 -4.14 2.87 58.87
C SER A 203 -2.96 2.53 57.98
N GLU A 204 -3.03 1.42 57.21
CA GLU A 204 -1.98 1.00 56.31
C GLU A 204 -1.85 1.93 55.08
N THR A 205 -2.97 2.46 54.61
CA THR A 205 -2.94 3.44 53.53
C THR A 205 -2.23 4.73 53.94
N LEU A 206 -2.55 5.27 55.13
CA LEU A 206 -1.88 6.45 55.63
C LEU A 206 -0.39 6.21 55.89
N ARG A 207 -0.03 5.03 56.42
CA ARG A 207 1.36 4.62 56.59
C ARG A 207 2.13 4.55 55.27
N LEU A 208 1.51 3.97 54.24
CA LEU A 208 2.12 3.91 52.90
C LEU A 208 2.28 5.30 52.30
N VAL A 209 1.29 6.17 52.41
CA VAL A 209 1.40 7.56 51.92
C VAL A 209 2.56 8.29 52.59
N GLN A 210 2.71 8.15 53.92
CA GLN A 210 3.84 8.73 54.63
C GLN A 210 5.18 8.15 54.12
N TYR A 211 5.25 6.86 53.89
CA TYR A 211 6.42 6.20 53.30
C TYR A 211 6.76 6.73 51.90
N LEU A 212 5.77 6.88 51.02
CA LEU A 212 5.95 7.42 49.69
C LEU A 212 6.43 8.88 49.68
N VAL A 213 6.00 9.68 50.68
CA VAL A 213 6.52 11.04 50.89
C VAL A 213 7.99 11.00 51.33
N THR A 214 8.36 10.06 52.21
CA THR A 214 9.75 9.86 52.65
C THR A 214 10.64 9.45 51.46
N LEU A 215 10.16 8.60 50.58
CA LEU A 215 10.85 8.20 49.36
C LEU A 215 10.85 9.30 48.26
N ARG A 216 10.24 10.46 48.52
CA ARG A 216 10.07 11.55 47.55
C ARG A 216 9.28 11.14 46.28
N ALA A 217 8.52 10.05 46.35
CA ALA A 217 7.61 9.64 45.32
C ALA A 217 6.33 10.51 45.32
N LEU A 218 6.00 11.08 46.47
CA LEU A 218 4.93 12.05 46.65
C LEU A 218 5.45 13.37 47.19
N PRO A 219 4.97 14.54 46.75
CA PRO A 219 5.31 15.83 47.35
C PRO A 219 4.70 15.93 48.73
N ARG A 220 5.33 16.70 49.62
CA ARG A 220 4.81 16.94 50.98
C ARG A 220 3.53 17.77 50.98
N ASP A 221 3.50 18.78 50.13
CA ASP A 221 2.43 19.78 50.05
C ASP A 221 1.82 19.65 48.63
N GLY A 222 1.03 18.61 48.40
CA GLY A 222 0.41 18.32 47.13
C GLY A 222 -1.09 18.07 47.26
N ALA A 223 -1.76 17.93 46.12
CA ALA A 223 -3.15 17.46 46.12
C ALA A 223 -3.26 16.09 46.81
N PRO A 224 -4.37 15.79 47.50
CA PRO A 224 -4.56 14.49 48.13
C PRO A 224 -4.37 13.33 47.14
N LEU A 225 -3.69 12.27 47.57
CA LEU A 225 -3.54 11.05 46.75
C LEU A 225 -4.91 10.37 46.61
N HIS A 226 -5.33 10.11 45.39
CA HIS A 226 -6.58 9.42 45.13
C HIS A 226 -6.41 7.91 45.41
N ALA A 227 -7.03 7.42 46.48
CA ALA A 227 -6.96 6.02 46.89
C ALA A 227 -8.28 5.32 46.49
N VAL A 228 -8.20 4.43 45.51
CA VAL A 228 -9.32 3.57 45.09
C VAL A 228 -9.27 2.28 45.92
N VAL A 229 -10.22 2.09 46.79
CA VAL A 229 -10.37 0.94 47.65
C VAL A 229 -11.48 0.03 47.17
N VAL A 230 -11.14 -1.20 46.78
CA VAL A 230 -12.14 -2.22 46.44
C VAL A 230 -12.58 -2.89 47.72
N THR A 231 -13.86 -2.78 48.03
CA THR A 231 -14.47 -3.37 49.24
C THR A 231 -14.99 -4.78 48.94
N PRO A 232 -15.13 -5.64 49.91
CA PRO A 232 -15.91 -6.85 49.74
C PRO A 232 -17.33 -6.54 49.26
N PRO A 233 -17.99 -7.43 48.49
CA PRO A 233 -19.34 -7.19 48.01
C PRO A 233 -20.35 -6.93 49.11
N GLY A 234 -21.07 -5.81 49.02
CA GLY A 234 -22.09 -5.42 50.03
C GLY A 234 -21.56 -4.75 51.27
N GLU A 235 -20.24 -4.58 51.45
CA GLU A 235 -19.61 -3.98 52.64
C GLU A 235 -19.22 -2.51 52.46
N ARG A 236 -19.54 -1.93 51.33
CA ARG A 236 -19.12 -0.55 50.97
C ARG A 236 -19.50 0.48 52.03
N ALA A 237 -20.69 0.38 52.67
CA ALA A 237 -21.13 1.36 53.69
C ALA A 237 -20.24 1.37 54.94
N GLN A 238 -19.78 0.18 55.40
CA GLN A 238 -18.85 0.07 56.54
C GLN A 238 -17.50 0.70 56.24
N PHE A 239 -17.01 0.49 55.00
CA PHE A 239 -15.76 1.08 54.54
C PHE A 239 -15.87 2.60 54.40
N GLU A 240 -16.94 3.14 53.85
CA GLU A 240 -17.17 4.59 53.71
C GLU A 240 -17.19 5.30 55.07
N GLN A 241 -17.72 4.67 56.12
CA GLN A 241 -17.71 5.22 57.48
C GLN A 241 -16.28 5.30 58.06
N ALA A 242 -15.44 4.32 57.78
CA ALA A 242 -14.08 4.26 58.29
C ALA A 242 -13.06 5.06 57.42
N LEU A 243 -13.24 5.09 56.15
CA LEU A 243 -12.30 5.69 55.18
C LEU A 243 -12.60 7.19 54.94
N VAL A 244 -12.47 7.98 56.02
CA VAL A 244 -12.66 9.43 55.93
C VAL A 244 -11.47 10.06 55.20
N SER A 245 -11.75 10.78 54.12
CA SER A 245 -10.75 11.52 53.35
C SER A 245 -10.18 12.69 54.16
N ASP A 246 -8.90 12.98 53.95
CA ASP A 246 -8.18 14.07 54.57
C ASP A 246 -7.34 14.88 53.58
N ALA A 247 -6.52 15.80 54.03
CA ALA A 247 -5.66 16.63 53.17
C ALA A 247 -4.59 15.83 52.41
N ARG A 248 -4.32 14.58 52.80
CA ARG A 248 -3.27 13.71 52.20
C ARG A 248 -3.87 12.65 51.30
N VAL A 249 -5.04 12.10 51.64
CA VAL A 249 -5.67 10.98 50.95
C VAL A 249 -7.14 11.25 50.69
N ALA A 250 -7.53 11.14 49.43
CA ALA A 250 -8.95 11.15 49.00
C ALA A 250 -9.35 9.70 48.73
N PHE A 251 -10.12 9.12 49.66
CA PHE A 251 -10.62 7.76 49.51
C PHE A 251 -11.81 7.71 48.58
N HIS A 252 -11.77 6.72 47.68
CA HIS A 252 -12.86 6.36 46.78
C HIS A 252 -13.13 4.87 46.89
N THR A 253 -14.26 4.52 47.48
CA THR A 253 -14.67 3.13 47.67
C THR A 253 -15.41 2.62 46.42
N VAL A 254 -15.07 1.45 45.99
CA VAL A 254 -15.73 0.72 44.88
C VAL A 254 -16.21 -0.60 45.44
N ASP A 255 -17.52 -0.86 45.37
CA ASP A 255 -18.05 -2.16 45.78
C ASP A 255 -17.48 -3.28 44.91
N GLY A 256 -17.12 -4.41 45.52
CA GLY A 256 -16.57 -5.56 44.81
C GLY A 256 -17.48 -6.06 43.69
N ALA A 257 -18.80 -6.03 43.86
CA ALA A 257 -19.74 -6.40 42.82
C ALA A 257 -19.70 -5.43 41.63
N ASP A 258 -19.58 -4.12 41.89
CA ASP A 258 -19.42 -3.11 40.82
C ASP A 258 -18.10 -3.30 40.09
N ALA A 259 -17.03 -3.60 40.81
CA ALA A 259 -15.72 -3.88 40.24
C ALA A 259 -15.72 -5.13 39.32
N LEU A 260 -16.40 -6.18 39.74
CA LEU A 260 -16.59 -7.41 38.93
C LEU A 260 -17.37 -7.09 37.65
N GLN A 261 -18.44 -6.30 37.74
CA GLN A 261 -19.23 -5.87 36.60
C GLN A 261 -18.41 -5.01 35.64
N ALA A 262 -17.60 -4.08 36.14
CA ALA A 262 -16.71 -3.24 35.32
C ALA A 262 -15.71 -4.07 34.50
N LEU A 263 -15.30 -5.23 35.00
CA LEU A 263 -14.45 -6.20 34.33
C LEU A 263 -15.21 -7.26 33.52
N ARG A 264 -16.56 -7.18 33.49
CA ARG A 264 -17.43 -8.14 32.81
C ARG A 264 -17.24 -9.58 33.29
N LEU A 265 -17.02 -9.75 34.60
CA LEU A 265 -17.07 -11.03 35.28
C LEU A 265 -18.54 -11.35 35.62
N ARG A 266 -18.98 -12.53 35.21
CA ARG A 266 -20.38 -12.98 35.37
C ARG A 266 -20.56 -13.89 36.56
N ALA A 267 -19.52 -14.67 36.86
CA ALA A 267 -19.53 -15.60 37.99
C ALA A 267 -18.11 -15.78 38.52
N ILE A 268 -18.00 -15.85 39.83
CA ILE A 268 -16.76 -16.18 40.57
C ILE A 268 -17.09 -17.31 41.56
N PRO A 269 -16.12 -18.15 41.93
CA PRO A 269 -16.28 -19.13 42.98
C PRO A 269 -16.54 -18.47 44.34
N GLU A 270 -17.30 -19.18 45.19
CA GLU A 270 -17.50 -18.73 46.57
C GLU A 270 -16.17 -18.56 47.30
N GLY A 271 -16.09 -17.58 48.18
CA GLY A 271 -14.89 -17.26 48.96
C GLY A 271 -13.73 -16.69 48.12
N THR A 272 -13.97 -16.33 46.84
CA THR A 272 -12.97 -15.59 46.03
C THR A 272 -13.15 -14.10 46.28
N GLY A 273 -12.06 -13.43 46.65
CA GLY A 273 -12.04 -12.00 46.91
C GLY A 273 -11.63 -11.15 45.72
N ALA A 274 -10.94 -10.05 45.98
CA ALA A 274 -10.51 -9.12 44.93
C ALA A 274 -9.50 -9.75 43.93
N GLU A 275 -8.88 -10.87 44.26
CA GLU A 275 -8.01 -11.63 43.33
C GLU A 275 -8.72 -11.99 42.02
N ALA A 276 -10.05 -12.16 42.05
CA ALA A 276 -10.85 -12.41 40.85
C ALA A 276 -10.68 -11.33 39.78
N LEU A 277 -10.52 -10.07 40.19
CA LEU A 277 -10.31 -8.93 39.30
C LEU A 277 -8.98 -9.05 38.54
N TYR A 278 -7.93 -9.42 39.27
CA TYR A 278 -6.60 -9.60 38.68
C TYR A 278 -6.52 -10.86 37.81
N LEU A 279 -7.15 -11.95 38.25
CA LEU A 279 -7.26 -13.18 37.44
C LEU A 279 -7.98 -12.90 36.11
N GLN A 280 -9.06 -12.14 36.14
CA GLN A 280 -9.77 -11.75 34.92
C GLN A 280 -8.92 -10.86 33.99
N LEU A 281 -8.17 -9.93 34.54
CA LEU A 281 -7.24 -9.10 33.76
C LEU A 281 -6.14 -9.95 33.13
N ALA A 282 -5.55 -10.85 33.89
CA ALA A 282 -4.53 -11.78 33.39
C ALA A 282 -5.08 -12.72 32.30
N ALA A 283 -6.34 -13.16 32.45
CA ALA A 283 -6.97 -14.02 31.45
C ALA A 283 -7.26 -13.30 30.13
N ARG A 284 -7.79 -12.06 30.20
CA ARG A 284 -8.29 -11.36 29.01
C ARG A 284 -7.25 -10.50 28.33
N LYS A 285 -6.46 -9.76 29.10
CA LYS A 285 -5.48 -8.80 28.59
C LYS A 285 -4.25 -8.77 29.50
N PRO A 286 -3.45 -9.83 29.49
CA PRO A 286 -2.22 -9.83 30.27
C PRO A 286 -1.31 -8.68 29.79
N PRO A 287 -0.52 -8.07 30.70
CA PRO A 287 0.49 -7.09 30.33
C PRO A 287 1.55 -7.74 29.42
N ARG A 288 2.23 -6.93 28.63
CA ARG A 288 3.33 -7.41 27.78
C ARG A 288 4.55 -7.80 28.62
N GLU A 289 4.80 -7.02 29.64
CA GLU A 289 5.87 -7.26 30.61
C GLU A 289 5.44 -8.39 31.55
N GLN A 290 6.32 -9.32 31.75
CA GLN A 290 6.11 -10.50 32.60
C GLN A 290 7.47 -11.05 33.08
N PHE A 291 7.49 -11.89 34.10
CA PHE A 291 8.70 -12.33 34.78
C PHE A 291 9.36 -13.57 34.15
N ALA A 292 8.61 -14.47 33.52
CA ALA A 292 9.17 -15.72 33.00
C ALA A 292 10.23 -15.48 31.91
N SER A 293 11.26 -16.27 31.92
CA SER A 293 12.33 -16.23 30.94
C SER A 293 11.85 -16.68 29.55
N SER A 294 12.62 -16.43 28.51
CA SER A 294 12.35 -16.96 27.18
C SER A 294 12.40 -18.48 27.12
N ALA A 295 13.18 -19.10 27.98
CA ALA A 295 13.28 -20.56 28.13
C ALA A 295 11.96 -21.13 28.64
N ASP A 296 11.44 -20.63 29.76
CA ASP A 296 10.16 -21.07 30.34
C ASP A 296 8.97 -20.95 29.38
N ARG A 297 9.03 -20.00 28.47
CA ARG A 297 7.96 -19.72 27.50
C ARG A 297 8.15 -20.34 26.12
N ARG A 298 9.18 -21.14 25.93
CA ARG A 298 9.53 -21.71 24.62
C ARG A 298 8.36 -22.47 23.99
N SER A 299 7.71 -23.36 24.73
CA SER A 299 6.57 -24.15 24.27
C SER A 299 5.39 -23.26 23.86
N TYR A 300 5.12 -22.21 24.61
CA TYR A 300 4.09 -21.23 24.29
C TYR A 300 4.41 -20.42 23.02
N PHE A 301 5.65 -19.99 22.87
CA PHE A 301 6.09 -19.24 21.68
C PHE A 301 5.99 -20.08 20.40
N VAL A 302 6.46 -21.34 20.46
CA VAL A 302 6.35 -22.28 19.33
C VAL A 302 4.89 -22.50 18.96
N TRP A 303 4.01 -22.69 19.94
CA TRP A 303 2.58 -22.83 19.69
C TRP A 303 1.95 -21.57 19.08
N GLN A 304 2.34 -20.37 19.54
CA GLN A 304 1.88 -19.13 18.92
C GLN A 304 2.30 -19.03 17.46
N LEU A 305 3.57 -19.37 17.19
CA LEU A 305 4.11 -19.36 15.82
C LEU A 305 3.36 -20.34 14.92
N GLN A 306 3.14 -21.58 15.39
CA GLN A 306 2.36 -22.60 14.67
C GLN A 306 0.95 -22.10 14.36
N ARG A 307 0.26 -21.52 15.34
CA ARG A 307 -1.08 -20.96 15.12
C ARG A 307 -1.07 -19.81 14.13
N GLY A 308 -0.05 -18.95 14.21
CA GLY A 308 0.13 -17.85 13.27
C GLY A 308 0.32 -18.34 11.85
N LEU A 309 1.17 -19.35 11.66
CA LEU A 309 1.41 -19.98 10.37
C LEU A 309 0.15 -20.65 9.79
N VAL A 310 -0.57 -21.40 10.63
CA VAL A 310 -1.84 -22.02 10.21
C VAL A 310 -2.87 -20.96 9.83
N ALA A 311 -3.01 -19.91 10.62
CA ALA A 311 -3.94 -18.82 10.31
C ALA A 311 -3.56 -18.10 9.02
N ALA A 312 -2.27 -17.83 8.80
CA ALA A 312 -1.77 -17.25 7.56
C ALA A 312 -2.00 -18.18 6.36
N GLY A 313 -1.76 -19.48 6.54
CA GLY A 313 -2.03 -20.51 5.52
C GLY A 313 -3.51 -20.57 5.13
N VAL A 314 -4.40 -20.59 6.12
CA VAL A 314 -5.86 -20.57 5.88
C VAL A 314 -6.29 -19.29 5.18
N ALA A 315 -5.78 -18.12 5.61
CA ALA A 315 -6.10 -16.84 4.98
C ALA A 315 -5.59 -16.80 3.52
N GLY A 316 -4.36 -17.26 3.28
CA GLY A 316 -3.78 -17.37 1.94
C GLY A 316 -4.59 -18.32 1.05
N PHE A 317 -4.92 -19.51 1.57
CA PHE A 317 -5.75 -20.46 0.84
C PHE A 317 -7.12 -19.89 0.48
N THR A 318 -7.79 -19.24 1.43
CA THR A 318 -9.09 -18.60 1.20
C THR A 318 -9.00 -17.50 0.14
N ALA A 319 -7.95 -16.65 0.20
CA ALA A 319 -7.73 -15.63 -0.80
C ALA A 319 -7.48 -16.22 -2.20
N CYS A 320 -6.66 -17.26 -2.30
CA CYS A 320 -6.43 -17.98 -3.56
C CYS A 320 -7.71 -18.65 -4.09
N ALA A 321 -8.50 -19.28 -3.22
CA ALA A 321 -9.76 -19.90 -3.61
C ALA A 321 -10.78 -18.89 -4.13
N LEU A 322 -10.91 -17.74 -3.48
CA LEU A 322 -11.77 -16.64 -3.94
C LEU A 322 -11.30 -16.07 -5.28
N PHE A 323 -9.99 -15.84 -5.43
CA PHE A 323 -9.42 -15.38 -6.69
C PHE A 323 -9.64 -16.37 -7.83
N SER A 324 -9.36 -17.67 -7.58
CA SER A 324 -9.57 -18.74 -8.58
C SER A 324 -11.04 -18.91 -8.93
N GLY A 325 -11.93 -18.80 -7.93
CA GLY A 325 -13.37 -18.83 -8.16
C GLY A 325 -13.86 -17.68 -9.04
N ALA A 326 -13.38 -16.46 -8.78
CA ALA A 326 -13.70 -15.29 -9.61
C ALA A 326 -13.20 -15.48 -11.06
N ARG A 327 -11.97 -15.97 -11.23
CA ARG A 327 -11.41 -16.28 -12.55
C ARG A 327 -12.16 -17.40 -13.27
N TRP A 328 -12.64 -18.39 -12.53
CA TRP A 328 -13.46 -19.45 -13.13
C TRP A 328 -14.78 -18.90 -13.66
N VAL A 329 -15.46 -18.07 -12.86
CA VAL A 329 -16.73 -17.44 -13.32
C VAL A 329 -16.50 -16.59 -14.56
N GLU A 330 -15.41 -15.80 -14.60
CA GLU A 330 -15.01 -15.03 -15.78
C GLU A 330 -14.74 -15.93 -17.00
N ALA A 331 -14.03 -17.05 -16.79
CA ALA A 331 -13.71 -18.01 -17.84
C ALA A 331 -14.98 -18.70 -18.38
N MET A 332 -15.92 -19.06 -17.54
CA MET A 332 -17.21 -19.60 -17.97
C MET A 332 -17.98 -18.60 -18.81
N GLY A 333 -18.05 -17.33 -18.38
CA GLY A 333 -18.69 -16.27 -19.18
C GLY A 333 -17.98 -15.97 -20.50
N ALA A 334 -16.66 -16.12 -20.55
CA ALA A 334 -15.89 -15.99 -21.78
C ALA A 334 -16.13 -17.17 -22.74
N ALA A 335 -16.23 -18.38 -22.23
CA ALA A 335 -16.55 -19.58 -23.02
C ALA A 335 -17.94 -19.47 -23.65
N GLU A 336 -18.93 -19.03 -22.89
CA GLU A 336 -20.30 -18.82 -23.41
C GLU A 336 -20.34 -17.76 -24.52
N ARG A 337 -19.63 -16.64 -24.34
CA ARG A 337 -19.51 -15.60 -25.38
C ARG A 337 -18.81 -16.12 -26.63
N ALA A 338 -17.75 -16.91 -26.49
CA ALA A 338 -17.04 -17.52 -27.61
C ALA A 338 -17.95 -18.50 -28.39
N GLU A 339 -18.80 -19.25 -27.70
CA GLU A 339 -19.77 -20.14 -28.35
C GLU A 339 -20.82 -19.36 -29.16
N ILE A 340 -21.35 -18.27 -28.58
CA ILE A 340 -22.29 -17.38 -29.27
C ILE A 340 -21.63 -16.78 -30.54
N GLN A 341 -20.43 -16.23 -30.41
CA GLN A 341 -19.69 -15.65 -31.55
C GLN A 341 -19.37 -16.69 -32.62
N THR A 342 -19.06 -17.94 -32.21
CA THR A 342 -18.81 -19.01 -33.17
C THR A 342 -20.08 -19.39 -33.96
N ARG A 343 -21.23 -19.39 -33.28
CA ARG A 343 -22.54 -19.61 -33.97
C ARG A 343 -22.87 -18.48 -34.93
N GLU A 344 -22.69 -17.21 -34.52
CA GLU A 344 -22.90 -16.04 -35.39
C GLU A 344 -21.97 -16.06 -36.60
N ALA A 345 -20.69 -16.38 -36.40
CA ALA A 345 -19.74 -16.51 -37.49
C ALA A 345 -20.13 -17.61 -38.50
N ARG A 346 -20.61 -18.77 -38.00
CA ARG A 346 -21.11 -19.83 -38.88
C ARG A 346 -22.32 -19.39 -39.72
N ILE A 347 -23.27 -18.67 -39.08
CA ILE A 347 -24.45 -18.14 -39.79
C ILE A 347 -24.01 -17.13 -40.84
N ALA A 348 -23.11 -16.21 -40.50
CA ALA A 348 -22.58 -15.24 -41.44
C ALA A 348 -21.84 -15.91 -42.61
N THR A 349 -21.05 -16.96 -42.37
CA THR A 349 -20.35 -17.73 -43.40
C THR A 349 -21.35 -18.41 -44.33
N GLN A 350 -22.38 -19.04 -43.80
CA GLN A 350 -23.46 -19.66 -44.63
C GLN A 350 -24.20 -18.62 -45.48
N GLN A 351 -24.47 -17.44 -44.93
CA GLN A 351 -25.07 -16.35 -45.71
C GLN A 351 -24.13 -15.87 -46.80
N TYR A 352 -22.86 -15.71 -46.49
CA TYR A 352 -21.86 -15.34 -47.49
C TYR A 352 -21.74 -16.38 -48.61
N GLU A 353 -21.69 -17.68 -48.29
CA GLU A 353 -21.68 -18.76 -49.27
C GLU A 353 -22.94 -18.76 -50.15
N ARG A 354 -24.13 -18.52 -49.58
CA ARG A 354 -25.38 -18.41 -50.35
C ARG A 354 -25.34 -17.21 -51.30
N ILE A 355 -24.85 -16.07 -50.85
CA ILE A 355 -24.73 -14.87 -51.67
C ILE A 355 -23.69 -15.09 -52.78
N THR A 356 -22.53 -15.66 -52.49
CA THR A 356 -21.49 -15.94 -53.49
C THR A 356 -21.90 -16.98 -54.51
N ALA A 357 -22.74 -17.95 -54.14
CA ALA A 357 -23.29 -18.94 -55.06
C ALA A 357 -24.26 -18.32 -56.09
N THR A 358 -24.83 -17.13 -55.82
CA THR A 358 -25.70 -16.40 -56.76
C THR A 358 -24.91 -15.55 -57.76
N PHE A 359 -23.60 -15.36 -57.58
CA PHE A 359 -22.79 -14.63 -58.57
C PHE A 359 -22.53 -15.48 -59.82
N PRO A 360 -22.60 -14.88 -61.00
CA PRO A 360 -22.23 -15.58 -62.23
C PRO A 360 -20.76 -16.03 -62.17
N VAL A 361 -20.52 -17.25 -62.64
CA VAL A 361 -19.18 -17.82 -62.66
C VAL A 361 -18.31 -16.99 -63.60
N THR A 362 -17.47 -16.14 -63.04
CA THR A 362 -16.48 -15.40 -63.81
C THR A 362 -15.19 -16.24 -63.89
N GLN A 363 -14.53 -16.23 -65.04
CA GLN A 363 -13.27 -16.99 -65.28
C GLN A 363 -12.08 -16.51 -64.42
N THR A 364 -12.32 -15.52 -63.56
CA THR A 364 -11.29 -14.87 -62.73
C THR A 364 -11.73 -14.86 -61.29
N THR A 365 -10.81 -15.10 -60.34
CA THR A 365 -11.09 -15.08 -58.90
C THR A 365 -11.52 -13.68 -58.45
N THR A 366 -12.37 -13.60 -57.44
CA THR A 366 -12.88 -12.33 -56.86
C THR A 366 -11.74 -11.41 -56.39
N GLU A 367 -10.62 -11.98 -55.95
CA GLU A 367 -9.42 -11.22 -55.57
C GLU A 367 -8.77 -10.55 -56.76
N ASN A 368 -8.67 -11.26 -57.88
CA ASN A 368 -8.09 -10.71 -59.11
C ASN A 368 -8.99 -9.61 -59.72
N LEU A 369 -10.31 -9.77 -59.63
CA LEU A 369 -11.27 -8.72 -60.02
C LEU A 369 -11.15 -7.49 -59.13
N ARG A 370 -11.01 -7.69 -57.83
CA ARG A 370 -10.82 -6.59 -56.88
C ARG A 370 -9.49 -5.88 -57.12
N ALA A 371 -8.43 -6.63 -57.34
CA ALA A 371 -7.11 -6.08 -57.67
C ALA A 371 -7.17 -5.31 -59.01
N ALA A 372 -7.87 -5.85 -60.02
CA ALA A 372 -8.05 -5.18 -61.29
C ALA A 372 -8.85 -3.87 -61.15
N VAL A 373 -9.93 -3.85 -60.37
CA VAL A 373 -10.74 -2.62 -60.14
C VAL A 373 -9.93 -1.59 -59.35
N VAL A 374 -9.15 -2.00 -58.35
CA VAL A 374 -8.29 -1.09 -57.58
C VAL A 374 -7.20 -0.51 -58.50
N GLU A 375 -6.58 -1.35 -59.31
CA GLU A 375 -5.55 -0.90 -60.25
C GLU A 375 -6.12 -0.02 -61.37
N PHE A 376 -7.28 -0.36 -61.86
CA PHE A 376 -7.99 0.50 -62.81
C PHE A 376 -8.32 1.88 -62.24
N ARG A 377 -8.83 1.94 -61.02
CA ARG A 377 -9.04 3.23 -60.30
C ARG A 377 -7.74 3.99 -60.15
N ARG A 378 -6.68 3.32 -59.76
CA ARG A 378 -5.35 3.92 -59.60
C ARG A 378 -4.80 4.49 -60.91
N ILE A 379 -5.02 3.78 -62.00
CA ILE A 379 -4.65 4.24 -63.35
C ILE A 379 -5.54 5.40 -63.78
N ALA A 380 -6.85 5.33 -63.53
CA ALA A 380 -7.80 6.39 -63.86
C ALA A 380 -7.53 7.69 -63.09
N GLU A 381 -7.19 7.60 -61.81
CA GLU A 381 -6.83 8.75 -60.98
C GLU A 381 -5.50 9.38 -61.37
N ARG A 382 -4.57 8.59 -61.94
CA ARG A 382 -3.27 9.05 -62.45
C ARG A 382 -3.28 9.44 -63.93
N SER A 383 -4.37 9.19 -64.65
CA SER A 383 -4.48 9.59 -66.05
C SER A 383 -4.80 11.10 -66.09
N ALA A 384 -3.79 11.89 -66.33
CA ALA A 384 -4.00 13.33 -66.56
C ALA A 384 -4.50 13.56 -67.98
N SER A 385 -5.73 14.03 -68.12
CA SER A 385 -6.25 14.46 -69.44
C SER A 385 -5.53 15.77 -69.86
N PRO A 386 -5.03 15.86 -71.11
CA PRO A 386 -4.45 17.10 -71.60
C PRO A 386 -5.46 18.23 -71.79
N GLU A 387 -6.73 17.92 -71.75
CA GLU A 387 -7.84 18.86 -72.00
C GLU A 387 -7.78 20.10 -71.11
N ALA A 388 -7.54 19.92 -69.81
CA ALA A 388 -7.44 21.04 -68.87
C ALA A 388 -6.25 21.97 -69.18
N ALA A 389 -5.14 21.42 -69.68
CA ALA A 389 -3.98 22.18 -70.08
C ALA A 389 -4.24 22.95 -71.39
N PHE A 390 -4.91 22.32 -72.36
CA PHE A 390 -5.33 22.99 -73.61
C PHE A 390 -6.32 24.12 -73.36
N VAL A 391 -7.31 23.92 -72.54
CA VAL A 391 -8.29 24.96 -72.17
C VAL A 391 -7.61 26.12 -71.47
N HIS A 392 -6.61 25.82 -70.58
CA HIS A 392 -5.82 26.86 -69.90
C HIS A 392 -5.00 27.66 -70.90
N ALA A 393 -4.26 27.00 -71.76
CA ALA A 393 -3.44 27.67 -72.79
C ALA A 393 -4.30 28.52 -73.77
N ALA A 394 -5.48 28.02 -74.22
CA ALA A 394 -6.37 28.75 -75.07
C ALA A 394 -6.93 30.00 -74.42
N ARG A 395 -7.33 29.95 -73.16
CA ARG A 395 -7.81 31.16 -72.42
C ARG A 395 -6.73 32.22 -72.23
N VAL A 396 -5.48 31.82 -72.07
CA VAL A 396 -4.37 32.76 -71.95
C VAL A 396 -4.03 33.33 -73.31
N LEU A 397 -4.04 32.49 -74.37
CA LEU A 397 -3.76 32.90 -75.74
C LEU A 397 -4.77 33.98 -76.26
N ASP A 398 -6.03 33.85 -75.85
CA ASP A 398 -7.08 34.82 -76.19
C ASP A 398 -6.74 36.26 -75.76
N ARG A 399 -5.93 36.43 -74.79
CA ARG A 399 -5.45 37.72 -74.25
C ARG A 399 -4.20 38.24 -74.98
N PHE A 400 -3.56 37.39 -75.80
CA PHE A 400 -2.32 37.68 -76.48
C PHE A 400 -2.46 37.40 -78.00
N PRO A 401 -3.22 38.17 -78.70
CA PRO A 401 -3.52 37.89 -80.11
C PRO A 401 -2.33 37.94 -81.09
N GLN A 402 -1.16 38.39 -80.56
CA GLN A 402 0.08 38.44 -81.33
C GLN A 402 0.89 37.14 -81.24
N MET A 403 0.48 36.21 -80.35
CA MET A 403 1.15 34.93 -80.16
C MET A 403 0.47 33.88 -81.00
N GLU A 404 1.19 33.13 -81.79
CA GLU A 404 0.72 32.05 -82.63
C GLU A 404 1.40 30.74 -82.21
N ILE A 405 0.62 29.74 -81.76
CA ILE A 405 1.18 28.48 -81.27
C ILE A 405 1.27 27.52 -82.47
N GLU A 406 2.48 26.99 -82.67
CA GLU A 406 2.75 26.04 -83.77
C GLU A 406 2.64 24.57 -83.28
N ALA A 407 3.12 24.33 -82.04
CA ALA A 407 3.05 22.96 -81.50
C ALA A 407 2.88 22.99 -80.02
N ILE A 408 2.15 22.02 -79.51
CA ILE A 408 1.95 21.75 -78.11
C ILE A 408 2.41 20.32 -77.83
N THR A 409 3.36 20.14 -76.94
CA THR A 409 3.78 18.81 -76.47
C THR A 409 3.36 18.63 -75.01
N TRP A 410 2.76 17.49 -74.77
CA TRP A 410 2.30 17.11 -73.43
C TRP A 410 2.94 15.79 -73.02
N ASN A 411 3.48 15.69 -71.81
CA ASN A 411 4.09 14.50 -71.27
C ASN A 411 3.85 14.41 -69.78
N VAL A 412 3.71 13.18 -69.26
CA VAL A 412 3.64 12.88 -67.83
C VAL A 412 4.95 12.23 -67.44
N GLY A 413 5.67 12.82 -66.53
CA GLY A 413 6.99 12.34 -66.11
C GLY A 413 7.27 12.58 -64.64
N LYS A 414 8.45 12.20 -64.20
CA LYS A 414 8.96 12.44 -62.85
C LYS A 414 9.68 13.79 -62.78
N PRO A 415 9.68 14.47 -61.61
CA PRO A 415 10.45 15.67 -61.43
C PRO A 415 11.94 15.40 -61.69
N GLY A 416 12.54 16.10 -62.65
CA GLY A 416 13.99 16.02 -62.96
C GLY A 416 14.40 15.22 -64.18
N GLU A 417 13.50 14.58 -64.92
CA GLU A 417 13.80 13.86 -66.18
C GLU A 417 13.94 14.85 -67.37
N GLN A 418 15.16 15.29 -67.63
CA GLN A 418 15.46 16.04 -68.87
C GLN A 418 15.67 15.07 -70.02
N ARG A 419 14.88 15.24 -71.06
CA ARG A 419 15.00 14.44 -72.26
C ARG A 419 16.27 14.78 -73.08
N GLY A 420 17.17 13.82 -73.13
CA GLY A 420 18.41 13.98 -73.93
C GLY A 420 19.28 12.71 -73.99
N ALA A 421 18.76 11.48 -73.81
CA ALA A 421 19.52 10.30 -74.03
C ALA A 421 18.67 9.14 -74.60
N LYS A 422 19.23 8.43 -75.58
CA LYS A 422 18.76 7.28 -76.34
C LYS A 422 18.26 6.13 -75.41
N PRO A 423 17.21 5.38 -75.77
CA PRO A 423 16.66 4.35 -74.91
C PRO A 423 17.58 3.10 -74.86
N ALA A 424 17.90 2.69 -73.63
CA ALA A 424 18.41 1.35 -73.33
C ALA A 424 17.25 0.47 -72.84
N PRO A 425 17.26 -0.87 -73.08
CA PRO A 425 16.11 -1.75 -72.82
C PRO A 425 15.81 -1.90 -71.34
N ALA A 426 14.55 -1.78 -70.98
CA ALA A 426 14.04 -1.79 -69.64
C ALA A 426 13.98 -3.20 -69.04
N GLU A 427 14.66 -3.41 -67.93
CA GLU A 427 14.21 -4.34 -66.90
C GLU A 427 13.32 -3.58 -65.92
N ALA A 428 12.06 -3.98 -65.89
CA ALA A 428 11.03 -3.35 -65.04
C ALA A 428 11.27 -3.69 -63.57
N LYS A 429 11.78 -2.73 -62.81
CA LYS A 429 11.65 -2.70 -61.35
C LYS A 429 10.31 -2.00 -60.98
N PRO A 430 9.52 -2.54 -60.07
CA PRO A 430 8.28 -1.87 -59.65
C PRO A 430 8.62 -0.51 -59.01
N PRO A 431 7.84 0.54 -59.30
CA PRO A 431 8.11 1.88 -58.79
C PRO A 431 7.90 1.95 -57.28
N ALA A 432 8.87 2.60 -56.59
CA ALA A 432 8.79 2.92 -55.18
C ALA A 432 7.60 3.88 -54.92
N GLN A 433 6.86 3.60 -53.87
CA GLN A 433 5.72 4.42 -53.43
C GLN A 433 6.24 5.83 -53.02
N GLY A 434 5.66 6.89 -53.64
CA GLY A 434 5.74 8.25 -53.08
C GLY A 434 6.36 9.35 -53.95
N GLU A 435 6.54 9.18 -55.27
CA GLU A 435 6.97 10.28 -56.12
C GLU A 435 5.76 10.91 -56.87
N ASP A 436 5.51 12.21 -56.59
CA ASP A 436 4.48 13.02 -57.25
C ASP A 436 4.75 13.07 -58.77
N ALA A 437 3.85 12.54 -59.55
CA ALA A 437 3.94 12.69 -61.01
C ALA A 437 3.66 14.13 -61.42
N ILE A 438 4.47 14.68 -62.27
CA ILE A 438 4.26 16.00 -62.85
C ILE A 438 3.85 15.90 -64.33
N VAL A 439 2.97 16.76 -64.75
CA VAL A 439 2.63 16.96 -66.14
C VAL A 439 3.52 18.07 -66.69
N LEU A 440 4.29 17.76 -67.70
CA LEU A 440 5.07 18.73 -68.46
C LEU A 440 4.29 19.13 -69.71
N PHE A 441 4.10 20.39 -69.90
CA PHE A 441 3.35 20.99 -70.96
C PHE A 441 4.22 22.02 -71.67
N ALA A 442 4.69 21.76 -72.89
CA ALA A 442 5.55 22.70 -73.62
C ALA A 442 4.82 23.25 -74.82
N LEU A 443 4.81 24.55 -74.93
CA LEU A 443 4.25 25.33 -76.04
C LEU A 443 5.39 25.93 -76.84
N SER A 444 5.40 25.66 -78.13
CA SER A 444 6.26 26.35 -79.09
C SER A 444 5.41 27.12 -80.10
N GLY A 445 5.84 28.30 -80.38
CA GLY A 445 5.14 29.22 -81.26
C GLY A 445 6.00 30.38 -81.76
N ARG A 446 5.35 31.25 -82.52
CA ARG A 446 5.98 32.44 -83.09
C ARG A 446 5.22 33.71 -82.68
N VAL A 447 5.94 34.84 -82.71
CA VAL A 447 5.38 36.14 -82.36
C VAL A 447 5.12 36.90 -83.71
N ASN A 448 3.86 37.25 -83.88
CA ASN A 448 3.47 38.04 -85.07
C ASN A 448 3.54 39.55 -84.76
N ALA A 449 4.77 40.07 -84.80
CA ALA A 449 5.04 41.47 -84.41
C ALA A 449 4.92 42.40 -85.62
N THR A 450 4.22 43.52 -85.42
CA THR A 450 3.98 44.55 -86.46
C THR A 450 5.30 45.31 -86.77
N GLN A 451 6.25 45.37 -85.82
CA GLN A 451 7.59 45.92 -86.01
C GLN A 451 8.64 44.84 -85.68
N ARG A 452 9.20 44.26 -86.73
CA ARG A 452 10.11 43.13 -86.61
C ARG A 452 11.51 43.47 -85.95
N ASN A 453 11.81 44.76 -85.90
CA ASN A 453 13.08 45.23 -85.35
C ASN A 453 13.04 45.66 -83.86
N ASP A 454 11.85 45.53 -83.19
CA ASP A 454 11.72 45.81 -81.76
C ASP A 454 12.01 44.57 -80.91
N TYR A 455 13.27 44.17 -80.87
CA TYR A 455 13.72 42.99 -80.14
C TYR A 455 13.36 43.02 -78.63
N ARG A 456 13.37 44.20 -78.00
CA ARG A 456 13.02 44.35 -76.57
C ARG A 456 11.52 44.22 -76.35
N GLY A 457 10.71 44.82 -77.23
CA GLY A 457 9.26 44.70 -77.16
C GLY A 457 8.80 43.27 -77.37
N ILE A 458 9.37 42.55 -78.36
CA ILE A 458 9.04 41.14 -78.63
C ILE A 458 9.43 40.25 -77.45
N THR A 459 10.59 40.39 -76.88
CA THR A 459 11.05 39.61 -75.70
C THR A 459 10.16 39.89 -74.50
N ALA A 460 9.83 41.13 -74.20
CA ALA A 460 8.94 41.53 -73.09
C ALA A 460 7.51 40.97 -73.30
N GLN A 461 7.02 40.82 -74.53
CA GLN A 461 5.73 40.21 -74.80
C GLN A 461 5.74 38.70 -74.57
N VAL A 462 6.78 37.96 -74.99
CA VAL A 462 6.92 36.54 -74.72
C VAL A 462 7.04 36.29 -73.23
N GLN A 463 7.74 37.15 -72.53
CA GLN A 463 7.93 37.04 -71.07
C GLN A 463 6.58 37.21 -70.32
N ARG A 464 5.80 38.22 -70.68
CA ARG A 464 4.44 38.46 -70.15
C ARG A 464 3.48 37.30 -70.50
N PHE A 465 3.62 36.73 -71.67
CA PHE A 465 2.84 35.55 -72.07
C PHE A 465 3.23 34.31 -71.23
N ALA A 466 4.52 34.10 -70.99
CA ALA A 466 5.01 33.00 -70.13
C ALA A 466 4.53 33.17 -68.68
N GLU A 467 4.59 34.39 -68.13
CA GLU A 467 4.07 34.70 -66.80
C GLU A 467 2.54 34.52 -66.71
N ALA A 468 1.80 34.88 -67.73
CA ALA A 468 0.35 34.65 -67.77
C ALA A 468 -0.01 33.17 -67.85
N LEU A 469 0.81 32.34 -68.51
CA LEU A 469 0.65 30.87 -68.53
C LEU A 469 0.99 30.22 -67.19
N ALA A 470 1.91 30.84 -66.40
CA ALA A 470 2.27 30.39 -65.05
C ALA A 470 1.20 30.78 -64.02
N SER A 471 -0.06 30.45 -64.27
CA SER A 471 -1.21 30.70 -63.42
C SER A 471 -2.03 29.39 -63.27
N ASN A 472 -3.01 29.36 -62.33
CA ASN A 472 -3.89 28.21 -62.10
C ASN A 472 -3.15 26.89 -61.80
N GLY A 473 -2.05 26.92 -61.04
CA GLY A 473 -1.30 25.73 -60.63
C GLY A 473 -0.29 25.22 -61.67
N TYR A 474 -0.04 25.97 -62.73
CA TYR A 474 1.06 25.73 -63.66
C TYR A 474 2.28 26.55 -63.25
N GLU A 475 3.42 25.88 -63.11
CA GLU A 475 4.70 26.48 -62.76
C GLU A 475 5.59 26.59 -64.00
N LEU A 476 6.20 27.75 -64.25
CA LEU A 476 7.11 27.97 -65.35
C LEU A 476 8.45 27.26 -65.08
N GLN A 477 8.77 26.28 -65.92
CA GLN A 477 10.03 25.53 -65.81
C GLN A 477 11.14 26.13 -66.68
N ARG A 478 10.80 26.52 -67.90
CA ARG A 478 11.75 27.06 -68.88
C ARG A 478 11.05 27.93 -69.89
N THR A 479 11.70 29.08 -70.20
CA THR A 479 11.31 29.95 -71.31
C THR A 479 12.49 30.10 -72.21
N GLN A 480 12.35 29.71 -73.47
CA GLN A 480 13.31 29.97 -74.50
C GLN A 480 12.84 31.19 -75.29
N LEU A 481 13.55 32.26 -75.15
CA LEU A 481 13.24 33.54 -75.78
C LEU A 481 13.67 33.56 -77.25
N PRO A 482 13.03 34.33 -78.12
CA PRO A 482 13.38 34.42 -79.52
C PRO A 482 14.78 34.97 -79.80
N PHE A 483 15.29 35.76 -78.83
CA PHE A 483 16.61 36.36 -78.93
C PHE A 483 17.37 36.14 -77.65
N ASP A 484 18.65 35.80 -77.75
CA ASP A 484 19.50 35.62 -76.56
C ASP A 484 20.10 36.96 -76.15
N ILE A 485 19.65 37.48 -74.98
CA ILE A 485 20.05 38.78 -74.43
C ILE A 485 21.12 38.59 -73.36
N THR A 486 21.69 37.42 -73.21
CA THR A 486 22.76 37.19 -72.21
C THR A 486 24.09 37.81 -72.66
N SER A 487 24.84 38.39 -71.71
CA SER A 487 26.04 39.17 -71.94
C SER A 487 27.26 38.38 -72.50
N GLU A 488 27.10 37.12 -72.88
CA GLU A 488 28.12 36.25 -73.47
C GLU A 488 27.89 35.89 -74.93
N GLY A 489 26.80 36.35 -75.51
CA GLY A 489 26.49 36.14 -76.92
C GLY A 489 27.01 37.32 -77.78
N THR A 490 28.07 37.14 -78.53
CA THR A 490 28.43 38.08 -79.61
C THR A 490 27.35 38.02 -80.65
N LEU A 491 26.67 39.17 -80.81
CA LEU A 491 25.80 39.42 -81.98
C LEU A 491 26.68 39.44 -83.26
N THR A 492 26.88 38.30 -83.84
CA THR A 492 27.37 38.17 -85.23
C THR A 492 26.20 38.42 -86.14
N GLY A 493 25.90 39.66 -86.36
CA GLY A 493 25.00 40.10 -87.42
C GLY A 493 25.82 40.47 -88.63
N ASP A 494 25.78 39.59 -89.63
CA ASP A 494 26.22 39.96 -90.97
C ASP A 494 25.32 41.05 -91.51
N ILE A 495 25.93 42.29 -91.70
CA ILE A 495 25.26 43.39 -92.29
C ILE A 495 25.43 43.21 -93.80
N GLY A 496 24.59 42.39 -94.43
CA GLY A 496 24.57 42.18 -95.81
C GLY A 496 23.42 41.35 -96.30
N ALA A 497 22.36 41.98 -96.73
CA ALA A 497 21.30 41.48 -97.64
C ALA A 497 20.77 40.09 -97.39
N GLY A 498 19.66 40.02 -96.71
CA GLY A 498 18.76 38.86 -96.73
C GLY A 498 17.69 39.05 -95.67
N GLU A 499 16.52 39.57 -96.04
CA GLU A 499 15.30 39.53 -95.20
C GLU A 499 15.07 38.10 -94.79
N SER A 500 15.41 37.75 -93.53
CA SER A 500 14.98 36.47 -92.89
C SER A 500 13.48 36.59 -92.68
N THR A 501 12.77 35.90 -93.54
CA THR A 501 11.29 35.89 -93.67
C THR A 501 10.67 35.11 -92.47
N GLU A 502 11.44 34.61 -91.52
CA GLU A 502 10.92 33.79 -90.40
C GLU A 502 10.59 34.65 -89.19
N ALA A 503 9.33 34.51 -88.71
CA ALA A 503 8.85 35.15 -87.49
C ALA A 503 9.61 34.61 -86.23
N PRO A 504 9.91 35.46 -85.23
CA PRO A 504 10.62 35.07 -83.99
C PRO A 504 9.87 33.94 -83.28
N ARG A 505 10.59 32.82 -83.03
CA ARG A 505 10.08 31.65 -82.36
C ARG A 505 10.37 31.63 -80.86
N PHE A 506 9.45 31.11 -80.07
CA PHE A 506 9.62 30.91 -78.65
C PHE A 506 9.21 29.51 -78.22
N THR A 507 9.71 29.03 -77.04
CA THR A 507 9.27 27.79 -76.43
C THR A 507 9.10 28.04 -74.93
N ILE A 508 7.94 27.71 -74.39
CA ILE A 508 7.61 27.85 -72.97
C ILE A 508 7.24 26.46 -72.42
N THR A 509 7.95 26.05 -71.37
CA THR A 509 7.66 24.75 -70.72
C THR A 509 7.09 25.03 -69.31
N LEU A 510 5.93 24.45 -69.06
CA LEU A 510 5.19 24.55 -67.82
C LEU A 510 5.11 23.16 -67.16
N SER A 511 5.09 23.15 -65.85
CA SER A 511 4.79 21.91 -65.11
C SER A 511 3.59 22.09 -64.19
N ARG A 512 2.86 21.01 -63.97
CA ARG A 512 1.78 20.97 -63.01
C ARG A 512 1.87 19.63 -62.23
N ARG A 513 1.79 19.69 -60.91
CA ARG A 513 1.68 18.47 -60.07
C ARG A 513 0.29 17.87 -60.26
N LEU A 514 0.24 16.55 -60.42
CA LEU A 514 -1.01 15.82 -60.39
C LEU A 514 -1.47 15.70 -58.94
N PRO A 515 -2.77 15.83 -58.68
CA PRO A 515 -3.32 15.74 -57.32
C PRO A 515 -3.13 14.36 -56.69
#